data_130790984c7f5e4436591ea0d1e47106
#
_entry.id   130790984c7f5e4436591ea0d1e47106
#
_cell.length_a   1.000
_cell.length_b   1.000
_cell.length_c   1.000
_cell.angle_alpha   90.00
_cell.angle_beta   90.00
_cell.angle_gamma   90.00
#
_symmetry.space_group_name_H-M   'P 1'
#
loop_
_entity.id
_entity.type
_entity.pdbx_description
1 polymer ?
#
loop_
_entity_poly.entity_id
_entity_poly.type
_entity_poly.pdbx_seq_one_letter_code
_entity_poly.pdbx_strand_id
1 'polypeptide(L)'
;MALLRWSPLLLALLGSGGACHGSSDRSEPKPAPSATPDPSVAGIELGQLTPRERRDWTAQVSTLLAPCAETPVPISQCIQENRPCKACFPAAQFLLKQVQAGRSKQEREEAYTARFDPKKVRTLVTDGSPELGPPDAPVTIVEWADFECPACRAFYPVVDDLVKRFPGQVRAVYKFYPLGSHPHGEISARAANAAFKQGKFWEMHHLLFDNQDRLEQSDLERYAKKLELDVAKFRVEMNSDDTSGRIEKDKKQADGVGLQGTPTVFINGREVELGKLTDLYGDLEEWIKLDLELAGIKPAPAPAKPGGSAIPVAGSAAPAAGSAVPAAGSAIPAASSAVPATGPAKK
;
A
#
# COMPACT_ATOMS: atom_id res chain seq x y z
N MET A 1 -55.19 -22.25 -15.22
CA MET A 1 -56.47 -22.46 -14.52
C MET A 1 -56.19 -22.05 -13.08
N ALA A 2 -56.81 -21.07 -12.46
CA ALA A 2 -58.04 -20.35 -12.61
C ALA A 2 -57.84 -18.88 -12.25
N LEU A 3 -58.45 -18.04 -13.04
CA LEU A 3 -58.73 -16.61 -12.84
C LEU A 3 -59.89 -16.44 -11.81
N LEU A 4 -59.87 -15.37 -11.03
CA LEU A 4 -61.09 -14.65 -10.58
C LEU A 4 -60.59 -13.31 -9.97
N ARG A 5 -60.81 -12.18 -10.56
CA ARG A 5 -61.94 -11.26 -10.84
C ARG A 5 -62.47 -10.56 -9.58
N TRP A 6 -62.26 -9.24 -9.50
CA TRP A 6 -63.13 -8.05 -9.62
C TRP A 6 -64.14 -7.90 -8.47
N SER A 7 -64.45 -6.77 -7.83
CA SER A 7 -64.82 -5.45 -8.36
C SER A 7 -64.99 -4.43 -7.19
N PRO A 8 -65.13 -3.13 -7.47
CA PRO A 8 -65.13 -2.01 -6.53
C PRO A 8 -66.50 -1.65 -6.01
N LEU A 9 -66.56 -0.93 -4.89
CA LEU A 9 -67.80 -0.20 -4.49
C LEU A 9 -67.45 1.24 -4.08
N LEU A 10 -67.88 2.15 -4.91
CA LEU A 10 -68.10 3.56 -4.59
C LEU A 10 -69.28 3.71 -3.64
N LEU A 11 -69.13 4.53 -2.61
CA LEU A 11 -70.28 5.19 -2.01
C LEU A 11 -69.86 6.61 -1.58
N ALA A 12 -70.44 7.57 -2.27
CA ALA A 12 -70.47 8.98 -1.91
C ALA A 12 -71.58 9.27 -0.92
N LEU A 13 -71.30 10.05 0.11
CA LEU A 13 -72.33 10.77 0.85
C LEU A 13 -71.87 12.15 1.27
N LEU A 14 -72.59 13.12 0.81
CA LEU A 14 -72.49 14.54 1.15
C LEU A 14 -73.02 14.78 2.57
N GLY A 15 -72.45 15.73 3.30
CA GLY A 15 -73.01 16.19 4.59
C GLY A 15 -72.25 17.41 5.14
N SER A 16 -72.71 18.55 4.71
CA SER A 16 -72.85 19.89 5.40
C SER A 16 -72.02 20.24 6.67
N GLY A 17 -71.27 21.28 6.59
CA GLY A 17 -71.30 22.52 7.33
C GLY A 17 -71.10 22.51 8.85
N GLY A 18 -70.02 23.11 9.30
CA GLY A 18 -69.78 23.50 10.68
C GLY A 18 -68.46 24.28 10.85
N ALA A 19 -68.56 25.61 10.75
CA ALA A 19 -67.43 26.49 11.08
C ALA A 19 -67.24 26.52 12.61
N CYS A 20 -66.14 26.04 13.09
CA CYS A 20 -65.65 26.32 14.43
C CYS A 20 -64.24 26.90 14.33
N HIS A 21 -64.10 28.15 14.74
CA HIS A 21 -62.88 28.83 15.06
C HIS A 21 -62.18 28.04 16.18
N GLY A 22 -61.10 27.36 15.83
CA GLY A 22 -60.16 26.75 16.77
C GLY A 22 -58.81 27.40 16.62
N SER A 23 -58.36 28.10 17.64
CA SER A 23 -57.02 28.67 17.79
C SER A 23 -55.96 27.62 17.53
N SER A 24 -55.18 27.83 16.50
CA SER A 24 -54.02 27.01 16.22
C SER A 24 -52.92 27.28 17.24
N ASP A 25 -52.94 26.52 18.32
CA ASP A 25 -51.81 26.36 19.20
C ASP A 25 -50.78 25.51 18.40
N ARG A 26 -49.86 26.19 17.70
CA ARG A 26 -48.68 25.58 17.10
C ARG A 26 -47.71 25.30 18.23
N SER A 27 -47.87 24.18 18.92
CA SER A 27 -46.80 23.61 19.72
C SER A 27 -45.64 23.28 18.79
N GLU A 28 -44.59 24.06 18.84
CA GLU A 28 -43.31 23.74 18.22
C GLU A 28 -42.93 22.30 18.61
N PRO A 29 -42.49 21.49 17.66
CA PRO A 29 -42.00 20.15 18.00
C PRO A 29 -40.81 20.33 18.95
N LYS A 30 -40.98 19.85 20.18
CA LYS A 30 -39.91 19.74 21.19
C LYS A 30 -38.68 19.12 20.50
N PRO A 31 -37.51 19.79 20.53
CA PRO A 31 -36.32 19.24 19.90
C PRO A 31 -36.10 17.85 20.48
N ALA A 32 -35.89 16.90 19.58
CA ALA A 32 -35.54 15.52 19.95
C ALA A 32 -34.39 15.55 20.93
N PRO A 33 -34.36 14.66 21.95
CA PRO A 33 -33.25 14.61 22.88
C PRO A 33 -31.95 14.43 22.13
N SER A 34 -31.13 15.47 22.24
CA SER A 34 -29.84 15.55 21.61
C SER A 34 -28.94 14.41 22.06
N ALA A 35 -28.26 13.86 21.08
CA ALA A 35 -26.91 13.32 21.15
C ALA A 35 -26.60 12.54 22.46
N THR A 36 -26.48 11.23 22.28
CA THR A 36 -25.58 10.42 23.12
C THR A 36 -24.32 11.22 23.44
N PRO A 37 -23.91 11.27 24.73
CA PRO A 37 -22.70 11.99 25.09
C PRO A 37 -21.56 11.49 24.23
N ASP A 38 -20.85 12.46 23.63
CA ASP A 38 -19.62 12.23 22.88
C ASP A 38 -18.72 11.37 23.78
N PRO A 39 -18.39 10.12 23.42
CA PRO A 39 -17.46 9.34 24.20
C PRO A 39 -16.10 10.01 24.06
N SER A 40 -15.83 10.98 24.94
CA SER A 40 -14.50 11.56 25.04
C SER A 40 -13.55 10.43 25.39
N VAL A 41 -12.80 9.96 24.41
CA VAL A 41 -11.71 9.02 24.64
C VAL A 41 -10.59 9.86 25.25
N ALA A 42 -10.32 9.65 26.53
CA ALA A 42 -9.29 10.39 27.24
C ALA A 42 -7.96 10.32 26.49
N GLY A 43 -7.35 11.47 26.22
CA GLY A 43 -6.07 11.57 25.54
C GLY A 43 -6.16 11.64 23.99
N ILE A 44 -7.36 11.70 23.40
CA ILE A 44 -7.53 11.93 21.95
C ILE A 44 -8.14 13.32 21.72
N GLU A 45 -7.39 14.18 21.03
CA GLU A 45 -7.79 15.54 20.72
C GLU A 45 -8.70 15.57 19.48
N LEU A 46 -9.97 15.89 19.68
CA LEU A 46 -10.99 15.99 18.62
C LEU A 46 -11.27 17.44 18.19
N GLY A 47 -10.56 18.42 18.77
CA GLY A 47 -10.85 19.84 18.59
C GLY A 47 -10.74 20.35 17.16
N GLN A 48 -9.94 19.69 16.33
CA GLN A 48 -9.71 20.05 14.92
C GLN A 48 -10.71 19.42 13.97
N LEU A 49 -11.57 18.51 14.43
CA LEU A 49 -12.57 17.85 13.60
C LEU A 49 -13.82 18.71 13.41
N THR A 50 -14.36 18.69 12.21
CA THR A 50 -15.71 19.19 11.95
C THR A 50 -16.75 18.38 12.76
N PRO A 51 -17.95 18.92 13.01
CA PRO A 51 -19.02 18.16 13.69
C PRO A 51 -19.38 16.84 13.00
N ARG A 52 -19.25 16.75 11.66
CA ARG A 52 -19.48 15.53 10.90
C ARG A 52 -18.38 14.51 11.16
N GLU A 53 -17.13 14.90 11.00
CA GLU A 53 -15.96 14.02 11.22
C GLU A 53 -15.93 13.48 12.64
N ARG A 54 -16.26 14.32 13.64
CA ARG A 54 -16.39 13.89 15.02
C ARG A 54 -17.45 12.81 15.20
N ARG A 55 -18.65 13.00 14.63
CA ARG A 55 -19.70 11.97 14.67
C ARG A 55 -19.26 10.69 13.99
N ASP A 56 -18.60 10.79 12.83
CA ASP A 56 -18.13 9.63 12.06
C ASP A 56 -17.09 8.83 12.85
N TRP A 57 -16.12 9.51 13.45
CA TRP A 57 -15.11 8.87 14.30
C TRP A 57 -15.75 8.22 15.54
N THR A 58 -16.57 8.97 16.27
CA THR A 58 -17.28 8.48 17.45
C THR A 58 -18.10 7.22 17.16
N ALA A 59 -18.84 7.22 16.05
CA ALA A 59 -19.61 6.06 15.63
C ALA A 59 -18.72 4.84 15.37
N GLN A 60 -17.57 5.03 14.74
CA GLN A 60 -16.66 3.92 14.44
C GLN A 60 -15.98 3.35 15.68
N VAL A 61 -15.44 4.18 16.58
CA VAL A 61 -14.81 3.68 17.82
C VAL A 61 -15.80 3.04 18.78
N SER A 62 -17.10 3.38 18.65
CA SER A 62 -18.17 2.78 19.45
C SER A 62 -18.76 1.49 18.85
N THR A 63 -18.43 1.15 17.59
CA THR A 63 -18.96 -0.03 16.90
C THR A 63 -17.88 -1.05 16.55
N LEU A 64 -16.70 -0.60 16.17
CA LEU A 64 -15.60 -1.51 15.86
C LEU A 64 -15.04 -2.15 17.14
N LEU A 65 -14.85 -3.46 17.08
CA LEU A 65 -14.30 -4.21 18.21
C LEU A 65 -12.82 -3.90 18.41
N ALA A 66 -12.37 -3.97 19.65
CA ALA A 66 -10.97 -3.83 20.02
C ALA A 66 -10.09 -4.84 19.24
N PRO A 67 -8.82 -4.48 18.95
CA PRO A 67 -7.92 -5.34 18.17
C PRO A 67 -7.56 -6.68 18.82
N CYS A 68 -7.65 -6.77 20.14
CA CYS A 68 -7.26 -7.96 20.89
C CYS A 68 -8.44 -8.94 20.98
N ALA A 69 -8.24 -10.18 20.52
CA ALA A 69 -9.30 -11.18 20.49
C ALA A 69 -9.90 -11.50 21.88
N GLU A 70 -9.09 -11.37 22.93
CA GLU A 70 -9.51 -11.55 24.34
C GLU A 70 -10.32 -10.35 24.89
N THR A 71 -10.47 -9.29 24.11
CA THR A 71 -11.19 -8.07 24.51
C THR A 71 -12.29 -7.76 23.49
N PRO A 72 -13.37 -8.56 23.41
CA PRO A 72 -14.40 -8.40 22.39
C PRO A 72 -15.42 -7.29 22.76
N VAL A 73 -14.93 -6.10 23.00
CA VAL A 73 -15.72 -4.89 23.29
C VAL A 73 -15.39 -3.79 22.28
N PRO A 74 -16.25 -2.77 22.11
CA PRO A 74 -15.92 -1.61 21.28
C PRO A 74 -14.60 -0.94 21.69
N ILE A 75 -13.91 -0.33 20.72
CA ILE A 75 -12.63 0.37 20.97
C ILE A 75 -12.78 1.42 22.07
N SER A 76 -13.85 2.24 22.03
CA SER A 76 -14.13 3.26 23.03
C SER A 76 -14.31 2.67 24.43
N GLN A 77 -15.04 1.57 24.56
CA GLN A 77 -15.23 0.87 25.83
C GLN A 77 -13.92 0.27 26.34
N CYS A 78 -13.12 -0.32 25.44
CA CYS A 78 -11.80 -0.85 25.80
C CYS A 78 -10.91 0.22 26.46
N ILE A 79 -10.91 1.43 25.91
CA ILE A 79 -10.10 2.54 26.45
C ILE A 79 -10.70 3.07 27.76
N GLN A 80 -12.02 3.31 27.82
CA GLN A 80 -12.69 3.83 29.01
C GLN A 80 -12.53 2.91 30.22
N GLU A 81 -12.60 1.60 30.02
CA GLU A 81 -12.47 0.60 31.06
C GLU A 81 -11.02 0.15 31.32
N ASN A 82 -10.05 0.75 30.60
CA ASN A 82 -8.63 0.40 30.69
C ASN A 82 -8.39 -1.12 30.56
N ARG A 83 -9.01 -1.73 29.53
CA ARG A 83 -8.87 -3.17 29.29
C ARG A 83 -7.42 -3.55 28.95
N PRO A 84 -6.98 -4.79 29.16
CA PRO A 84 -5.59 -5.22 28.97
C PRO A 84 -5.20 -5.37 27.47
N CYS A 85 -5.73 -4.54 26.58
CA CYS A 85 -5.41 -4.50 25.16
C CYS A 85 -4.68 -3.19 24.85
N LYS A 86 -3.36 -3.24 24.71
CA LYS A 86 -2.52 -2.06 24.42
C LYS A 86 -2.87 -1.41 23.05
N ALA A 87 -3.51 -2.15 22.16
CA ALA A 87 -3.82 -1.68 20.83
C ALA A 87 -5.09 -0.80 20.75
N CYS A 88 -5.90 -0.68 21.83
CA CYS A 88 -7.15 0.08 21.77
C CYS A 88 -6.94 1.57 21.51
N PHE A 89 -6.04 2.20 22.23
CA PHE A 89 -5.73 3.62 22.05
C PHE A 89 -5.08 3.90 20.67
N PRO A 90 -4.03 3.16 20.24
CA PRO A 90 -3.51 3.27 18.88
C PRO A 90 -4.54 3.04 17.77
N ALA A 91 -5.48 2.12 17.96
CA ALA A 91 -6.56 1.87 17.01
C ALA A 91 -7.51 3.05 16.87
N ALA A 92 -7.87 3.69 17.98
CA ALA A 92 -8.69 4.91 17.98
C ALA A 92 -7.96 6.08 17.30
N GLN A 93 -6.66 6.25 17.54
CA GLN A 93 -5.82 7.24 16.86
C GLN A 93 -5.69 6.97 15.36
N PHE A 94 -5.51 5.70 14.99
CA PHE A 94 -5.47 5.30 13.58
C PHE A 94 -6.76 5.70 12.86
N LEU A 95 -7.93 5.38 13.43
CA LEU A 95 -9.23 5.76 12.86
C LEU A 95 -9.39 7.29 12.79
N LEU A 96 -8.87 8.05 13.77
CA LEU A 96 -8.88 9.51 13.72
C LEU A 96 -8.10 10.03 12.49
N LYS A 97 -6.90 9.51 12.25
CA LYS A 97 -6.11 9.86 11.07
C LYS A 97 -6.84 9.54 9.76
N GLN A 98 -7.53 8.39 9.68
CA GLN A 98 -8.31 8.02 8.50
C GLN A 98 -9.50 8.97 8.27
N VAL A 99 -10.14 9.47 9.34
CA VAL A 99 -11.21 10.47 9.25
C VAL A 99 -10.66 11.80 8.77
N GLN A 100 -9.54 12.27 9.34
CA GLN A 100 -8.86 13.51 8.94
C GLN A 100 -8.38 13.47 7.48
N ALA A 101 -8.01 12.29 6.98
CA ALA A 101 -7.66 12.07 5.58
C ALA A 101 -8.90 12.03 4.63
N GLY A 102 -10.11 12.26 5.15
CA GLY A 102 -11.34 12.29 4.36
C GLY A 102 -11.80 10.93 3.82
N ARG A 103 -11.26 9.82 4.33
CA ARG A 103 -11.63 8.47 3.90
C ARG A 103 -13.11 8.19 4.17
N SER A 104 -13.77 7.49 3.28
CA SER A 104 -15.14 7.00 3.48
C SER A 104 -15.21 6.01 4.65
N LYS A 105 -16.42 5.77 5.17
CA LYS A 105 -16.63 4.78 6.24
C LYS A 105 -16.08 3.40 5.85
N GLN A 106 -16.35 2.95 4.65
CA GLN A 106 -15.90 1.65 4.15
C GLN A 106 -14.37 1.56 4.07
N GLU A 107 -13.70 2.56 3.49
CA GLU A 107 -12.24 2.61 3.42
C GLU A 107 -11.58 2.59 4.80
N ARG A 108 -12.17 3.28 5.78
CA ARG A 108 -11.67 3.27 7.17
C ARG A 108 -11.82 1.90 7.83
N GLU A 109 -12.95 1.20 7.62
CA GLU A 109 -13.19 -0.14 8.14
C GLU A 109 -12.27 -1.18 7.48
N GLU A 110 -12.05 -1.08 6.18
CA GLU A 110 -11.08 -1.91 5.45
C GLU A 110 -9.65 -1.68 5.96
N ALA A 111 -9.24 -0.41 6.10
CA ALA A 111 -7.92 -0.06 6.63
C ALA A 111 -7.73 -0.54 8.07
N TYR A 112 -8.77 -0.41 8.90
CA TYR A 112 -8.77 -0.93 10.26
C TYR A 112 -8.60 -2.45 10.28
N THR A 113 -9.36 -3.16 9.47
CA THR A 113 -9.28 -4.62 9.35
C THR A 113 -7.91 -5.07 8.86
N ALA A 114 -7.39 -4.43 7.82
CA ALA A 114 -6.05 -4.72 7.31
C ALA A 114 -4.97 -4.54 8.39
N ARG A 115 -5.09 -3.49 9.20
CA ARG A 115 -4.09 -3.12 10.21
C ARG A 115 -4.19 -3.92 11.51
N PHE A 116 -5.40 -4.26 11.96
CA PHE A 116 -5.62 -4.76 13.32
C PHE A 116 -6.23 -6.17 13.42
N ASP A 117 -6.87 -6.69 12.37
CA ASP A 117 -7.43 -8.06 12.43
C ASP A 117 -6.29 -9.09 12.54
N PRO A 118 -6.21 -9.89 13.62
CA PRO A 118 -5.18 -10.90 13.79
C PRO A 118 -5.21 -11.97 12.68
N LYS A 119 -6.35 -12.18 12.03
CA LYS A 119 -6.47 -13.13 10.89
C LYS A 119 -5.74 -12.67 9.63
N LYS A 120 -5.38 -11.39 9.56
CA LYS A 120 -4.61 -10.81 8.44
C LYS A 120 -3.11 -11.01 8.58
N VAL A 121 -2.61 -11.48 9.73
CA VAL A 121 -1.20 -11.79 9.92
C VAL A 121 -0.84 -13.09 9.20
N ARG A 122 0.19 -13.03 8.34
CA ARG A 122 0.73 -14.18 7.63
C ARG A 122 2.07 -14.59 8.25
N THR A 123 2.30 -15.86 8.37
CA THR A 123 3.63 -16.39 8.71
C THR A 123 4.46 -16.48 7.43
N LEU A 124 5.52 -15.70 7.36
CA LEU A 124 6.40 -15.63 6.20
C LEU A 124 7.74 -16.30 6.53
N VAL A 125 8.20 -17.18 5.64
CA VAL A 125 9.52 -17.83 5.77
C VAL A 125 10.56 -16.87 5.19
N THR A 126 11.51 -16.44 6.01
CA THR A 126 12.58 -15.53 5.61
C THR A 126 13.96 -16.18 5.51
N ASP A 127 14.09 -17.42 5.98
CA ASP A 127 15.36 -18.12 6.04
C ASP A 127 16.08 -18.23 4.69
N GLY A 128 17.33 -17.84 4.70
CA GLY A 128 18.19 -17.83 3.51
C GLY A 128 17.86 -16.72 2.51
N SER A 129 16.99 -15.78 2.84
CA SER A 129 16.73 -14.58 2.03
C SER A 129 17.82 -13.52 2.26
N PRO A 130 18.06 -12.64 1.29
CA PRO A 130 18.86 -11.45 1.54
C PRO A 130 18.18 -10.54 2.58
N GLU A 131 18.94 -10.13 3.59
CA GLU A 131 18.47 -9.29 4.68
C GLU A 131 19.29 -8.02 4.80
N LEU A 132 18.65 -6.90 5.14
CA LEU A 132 19.26 -5.62 5.47
C LEU A 132 18.81 -5.21 6.87
N GLY A 133 19.75 -4.90 7.74
CA GLY A 133 19.50 -4.64 9.15
C GLY A 133 19.76 -5.88 10.04
N PRO A 134 19.58 -5.75 11.36
CA PRO A 134 19.88 -6.86 12.27
C PRO A 134 18.82 -7.97 12.20
N PRO A 135 19.22 -9.24 12.27
CA PRO A 135 18.33 -10.39 12.10
C PRO A 135 17.25 -10.51 13.20
N ASP A 136 17.51 -9.92 14.37
CA ASP A 136 16.64 -9.90 15.56
C ASP A 136 15.82 -8.61 15.70
N ALA A 137 15.79 -7.79 14.64
CA ALA A 137 15.00 -6.55 14.65
C ALA A 137 13.52 -6.84 14.95
N PRO A 138 12.88 -6.07 15.84
CA PRO A 138 11.47 -6.26 16.23
C PRO A 138 10.47 -6.02 15.10
N VAL A 139 10.87 -5.28 14.07
CA VAL A 139 10.04 -5.04 12.87
C VAL A 139 10.74 -5.61 11.64
N THR A 140 10.02 -6.48 10.94
CA THR A 140 10.49 -7.08 9.69
C THR A 140 9.64 -6.60 8.53
N ILE A 141 10.27 -5.97 7.55
CA ILE A 141 9.69 -5.66 6.23
C ILE A 141 10.05 -6.82 5.31
N VAL A 142 9.07 -7.48 4.70
CA VAL A 142 9.29 -8.48 3.66
C VAL A 142 8.76 -7.92 2.36
N GLU A 143 9.61 -7.82 1.36
CA GLU A 143 9.29 -7.28 0.03
C GLU A 143 9.46 -8.36 -1.02
N TRP A 144 8.40 -8.64 -1.81
CA TRP A 144 8.52 -9.33 -3.08
C TRP A 144 8.66 -8.31 -4.19
N ALA A 145 9.74 -8.43 -4.94
CA ALA A 145 10.07 -7.46 -5.99
C ALA A 145 10.68 -8.10 -7.23
N ASP A 146 10.62 -7.33 -8.31
CA ASP A 146 11.22 -7.63 -9.61
C ASP A 146 12.15 -6.47 -10.00
N PHE A 147 13.38 -6.79 -10.37
CA PHE A 147 14.39 -5.80 -10.73
C PHE A 147 14.06 -5.00 -11.99
N GLU A 148 13.20 -5.51 -12.85
CA GLU A 148 12.74 -4.79 -14.05
C GLU A 148 11.44 -4.00 -13.81
N CYS A 149 10.78 -4.16 -12.65
CA CYS A 149 9.55 -3.46 -12.31
C CYS A 149 9.82 -1.98 -11.94
N PRO A 150 9.23 -0.99 -12.66
CA PRO A 150 9.43 0.43 -12.37
C PRO A 150 8.92 0.84 -10.98
N ALA A 151 7.83 0.22 -10.51
CA ALA A 151 7.28 0.48 -9.18
C ALA A 151 8.23 0.00 -8.07
N CYS A 152 8.91 -1.14 -8.26
CA CYS A 152 9.94 -1.62 -7.33
C CYS A 152 11.14 -0.68 -7.29
N ARG A 153 11.58 -0.17 -8.44
CA ARG A 153 12.63 0.86 -8.52
C ARG A 153 12.26 2.11 -7.71
N ALA A 154 11.01 2.56 -7.81
CA ALA A 154 10.55 3.72 -7.06
C ALA A 154 10.46 3.44 -5.55
N PHE A 155 10.27 2.17 -5.18
CA PHE A 155 10.04 1.77 -3.79
C PHE A 155 11.33 1.45 -3.01
N TYR A 156 12.37 0.87 -3.63
CA TYR A 156 13.56 0.40 -2.91
C TYR A 156 14.24 1.49 -2.04
N PRO A 157 14.34 2.78 -2.45
CA PRO A 157 14.96 3.79 -1.60
C PRO A 157 14.19 4.03 -0.30
N VAL A 158 12.87 3.83 -0.33
CA VAL A 158 12.01 3.96 0.86
C VAL A 158 12.35 2.89 1.89
N VAL A 159 12.56 1.64 1.45
CA VAL A 159 12.95 0.53 2.34
C VAL A 159 14.32 0.80 2.97
N ASP A 160 15.29 1.20 2.16
CA ASP A 160 16.65 1.56 2.63
C ASP A 160 16.61 2.67 3.70
N ASP A 161 15.82 3.71 3.45
CA ASP A 161 15.70 4.83 4.35
C ASP A 161 14.94 4.46 5.64
N LEU A 162 13.95 3.58 5.58
CA LEU A 162 13.25 3.07 6.77
C LEU A 162 14.19 2.23 7.65
N VAL A 163 15.02 1.36 7.07
CA VAL A 163 16.00 0.60 7.85
C VAL A 163 17.03 1.54 8.51
N LYS A 164 17.50 2.55 7.80
CA LYS A 164 18.41 3.59 8.36
C LYS A 164 17.72 4.45 9.41
N ARG A 165 16.42 4.74 9.23
CA ARG A 165 15.62 5.56 10.16
C ARG A 165 15.41 4.90 11.52
N PHE A 166 15.34 3.57 11.55
CA PHE A 166 15.11 2.77 12.76
C PHE A 166 16.29 1.81 13.03
N PRO A 167 17.49 2.32 13.33
CA PRO A 167 18.66 1.48 13.50
C PRO A 167 18.46 0.47 14.65
N GLY A 168 18.73 -0.79 14.36
CA GLY A 168 18.53 -1.87 15.33
C GLY A 168 17.07 -2.33 15.50
N GLN A 169 16.09 -1.61 14.93
CA GLN A 169 14.67 -1.88 15.16
C GLN A 169 13.93 -2.38 13.93
N VAL A 170 14.49 -2.18 12.74
CA VAL A 170 13.90 -2.59 11.47
C VAL A 170 14.91 -3.41 10.68
N ARG A 171 14.45 -4.52 10.11
CA ARG A 171 15.15 -5.24 9.04
C ARG A 171 14.26 -5.36 7.81
N ALA A 172 14.88 -5.38 6.65
CA ALA A 172 14.21 -5.68 5.39
C ALA A 172 14.69 -7.04 4.87
N VAL A 173 13.77 -7.80 4.30
CA VAL A 173 13.99 -9.10 3.68
C VAL A 173 13.50 -9.04 2.25
N TYR A 174 14.40 -9.31 1.30
CA TYR A 174 14.08 -9.33 -0.12
C TYR A 174 13.65 -10.72 -0.58
N LYS A 175 12.59 -10.78 -1.38
CA LYS A 175 12.06 -11.97 -2.01
C LYS A 175 11.99 -11.79 -3.52
N PHE A 176 12.46 -12.79 -4.25
CA PHE A 176 12.44 -12.76 -5.71
C PHE A 176 11.03 -13.06 -6.25
N TYR A 177 10.51 -12.17 -7.09
CA TYR A 177 9.28 -12.41 -7.83
C TYR A 177 9.35 -11.82 -9.24
N PRO A 178 10.21 -12.38 -10.12
CA PRO A 178 10.27 -11.95 -11.50
C PRO A 178 8.94 -12.21 -12.21
N LEU A 179 8.39 -11.16 -12.83
CA LEU A 179 7.13 -11.21 -13.55
C LEU A 179 7.35 -11.75 -14.98
N GLY A 180 6.45 -12.60 -15.44
CA GLY A 180 6.54 -13.17 -16.80
C GLY A 180 6.43 -12.14 -17.94
N SER A 181 5.96 -10.92 -17.64
CA SER A 181 5.91 -9.79 -18.58
C SER A 181 7.23 -9.02 -18.70
N HIS A 182 8.20 -9.28 -17.82
CA HIS A 182 9.49 -8.60 -17.75
C HIS A 182 10.59 -9.51 -18.33
N PRO A 183 11.09 -9.23 -19.54
CA PRO A 183 12.04 -10.12 -20.22
C PRO A 183 13.36 -10.31 -19.47
N HIS A 184 13.79 -9.34 -18.67
CA HIS A 184 15.03 -9.40 -17.90
C HIS A 184 14.83 -9.65 -16.41
N GLY A 185 13.59 -9.77 -15.93
CA GLY A 185 13.30 -9.98 -14.50
C GLY A 185 13.96 -11.23 -13.94
N GLU A 186 13.83 -12.38 -14.66
CA GLU A 186 14.40 -13.66 -14.24
C GLU A 186 15.94 -13.63 -14.22
N ILE A 187 16.57 -13.13 -15.28
CA ILE A 187 18.03 -13.09 -15.35
C ILE A 187 18.64 -12.13 -14.32
N SER A 188 17.96 -11.03 -14.02
CA SER A 188 18.33 -10.09 -12.98
C SER A 188 18.21 -10.68 -11.58
N ALA A 189 17.13 -11.44 -11.31
CA ALA A 189 16.98 -12.18 -10.06
C ALA A 189 18.10 -13.21 -9.87
N ARG A 190 18.47 -13.92 -10.93
CA ARG A 190 19.61 -14.87 -10.93
C ARG A 190 20.93 -14.17 -10.64
N ALA A 191 21.19 -13.01 -11.25
CA ALA A 191 22.37 -12.20 -11.01
C ALA A 191 22.44 -11.72 -9.54
N ALA A 192 21.34 -11.23 -9.01
CA ALA A 192 21.27 -10.79 -7.62
C ALA A 192 21.52 -11.95 -6.64
N ASN A 193 20.95 -13.15 -6.91
CA ASN A 193 21.23 -14.33 -6.09
C ASN A 193 22.69 -14.78 -6.20
N ALA A 194 23.32 -14.74 -7.38
CA ALA A 194 24.73 -15.03 -7.55
C ALA A 194 25.64 -14.06 -6.77
N ALA A 195 25.27 -12.79 -6.74
CA ALA A 195 25.96 -11.80 -5.91
C ALA A 195 25.71 -12.05 -4.40
N PHE A 196 24.49 -12.48 -4.02
CA PHE A 196 24.16 -12.88 -2.65
C PHE A 196 25.10 -14.01 -2.14
N LYS A 197 25.33 -15.02 -2.97
CA LYS A 197 26.26 -16.12 -2.66
C LYS A 197 27.70 -15.68 -2.45
N GLN A 198 28.05 -14.47 -2.89
CA GLN A 198 29.36 -13.85 -2.68
C GLN A 198 29.32 -12.66 -1.70
N GLY A 199 28.21 -12.50 -0.95
CA GLY A 199 28.06 -11.48 0.10
C GLY A 199 27.83 -10.06 -0.41
N LYS A 200 27.41 -9.90 -1.68
CA LYS A 200 27.25 -8.59 -2.33
C LYS A 200 25.84 -8.37 -2.90
N PHE A 201 24.81 -8.89 -2.18
CA PHE A 201 23.43 -8.75 -2.64
C PHE A 201 22.99 -7.30 -2.77
N TRP A 202 23.14 -6.51 -1.71
CA TRP A 202 22.58 -5.15 -1.66
C TRP A 202 23.27 -4.21 -2.63
N GLU A 203 24.58 -4.36 -2.83
CA GLU A 203 25.31 -3.59 -3.84
C GLU A 203 24.83 -3.95 -5.27
N MET A 204 24.59 -5.25 -5.54
CA MET A 204 24.04 -5.68 -6.82
C MET A 204 22.59 -5.20 -6.97
N HIS A 205 21.77 -5.32 -5.93
CA HIS A 205 20.38 -4.84 -5.87
C HIS A 205 20.27 -3.37 -6.28
N HIS A 206 21.10 -2.50 -5.71
CA HIS A 206 21.10 -1.08 -6.07
C HIS A 206 21.53 -0.88 -7.52
N LEU A 207 22.58 -1.57 -8.00
CA LEU A 207 23.02 -1.47 -9.38
C LEU A 207 21.94 -1.89 -10.38
N LEU A 208 21.18 -2.94 -10.07
CA LEU A 208 20.09 -3.42 -10.93
C LEU A 208 18.96 -2.41 -11.00
N PHE A 209 18.50 -1.88 -9.88
CA PHE A 209 17.41 -0.89 -9.87
C PHE A 209 17.84 0.47 -10.45
N ASP A 210 19.08 0.90 -10.22
CA ASP A 210 19.59 2.16 -10.76
C ASP A 210 19.78 2.10 -12.28
N ASN A 211 19.91 0.90 -12.85
CA ASN A 211 20.18 0.68 -14.26
C ASN A 211 19.18 -0.27 -14.92
N GLN A 212 17.87 -0.08 -14.67
CA GLN A 212 16.81 -0.94 -15.21
C GLN A 212 16.75 -1.01 -16.74
N ASP A 213 17.34 -0.06 -17.43
CA ASP A 213 17.51 -0.02 -18.90
C ASP A 213 18.68 -0.89 -19.41
N ARG A 214 19.44 -1.53 -18.51
CA ARG A 214 20.68 -2.27 -18.79
C ARG A 214 20.75 -3.53 -17.96
N LEU A 215 19.92 -4.50 -18.29
CA LEU A 215 19.81 -5.77 -17.56
C LEU A 215 20.15 -6.97 -18.44
N GLU A 216 20.82 -6.73 -19.58
CA GLU A 216 21.34 -7.81 -20.41
C GLU A 216 22.49 -8.56 -19.69
N GLN A 217 22.70 -9.82 -20.05
CA GLN A 217 23.76 -10.66 -19.42
C GLN A 217 25.13 -9.95 -19.37
N SER A 218 25.50 -9.24 -20.43
CA SER A 218 26.76 -8.49 -20.49
C SER A 218 26.82 -7.34 -19.48
N ASP A 219 25.67 -6.73 -19.19
CA ASP A 219 25.56 -5.68 -18.19
C ASP A 219 25.70 -6.25 -16.78
N LEU A 220 25.02 -7.37 -16.50
CA LEU A 220 25.09 -8.08 -15.22
C LEU A 220 26.52 -8.52 -14.89
N GLU A 221 27.26 -9.05 -15.88
CA GLU A 221 28.67 -9.39 -15.71
C GLU A 221 29.56 -8.15 -15.50
N ARG A 222 29.22 -7.01 -16.10
CA ARG A 222 29.90 -5.74 -15.85
C ARG A 222 29.66 -5.27 -14.42
N TYR A 223 28.44 -5.42 -13.89
CA TYR A 223 28.14 -5.11 -12.49
C TYR A 223 28.89 -6.04 -11.53
N ALA A 224 28.94 -7.34 -11.83
CA ALA A 224 29.72 -8.28 -11.05
C ALA A 224 31.19 -7.88 -10.97
N LYS A 225 31.80 -7.47 -12.11
CA LYS A 225 33.18 -6.93 -12.15
C LYS A 225 33.34 -5.65 -11.31
N LYS A 226 32.37 -4.72 -11.43
CA LYS A 226 32.37 -3.47 -10.66
C LYS A 226 32.30 -3.71 -9.15
N LEU A 227 31.63 -4.78 -8.72
CA LEU A 227 31.52 -5.20 -7.34
C LEU A 227 32.67 -6.09 -6.86
N GLU A 228 33.68 -6.31 -7.72
CA GLU A 228 34.85 -7.15 -7.44
C GLU A 228 34.50 -8.62 -7.14
N LEU A 229 33.39 -9.12 -7.73
CA LEU A 229 32.98 -10.51 -7.62
C LEU A 229 33.85 -11.40 -8.49
N ASP A 230 34.02 -12.67 -8.08
CA ASP A 230 34.53 -13.71 -8.96
C ASP A 230 33.53 -13.95 -10.09
N VAL A 231 33.83 -13.43 -11.29
CA VAL A 231 32.92 -13.49 -12.45
C VAL A 231 32.71 -14.93 -12.93
N ALA A 232 33.71 -15.81 -12.82
CA ALA A 232 33.55 -17.21 -13.23
C ALA A 232 32.57 -17.91 -12.29
N LYS A 233 32.72 -17.73 -11.00
CA LYS A 233 31.78 -18.22 -9.98
C LYS A 233 30.41 -17.60 -10.15
N PHE A 234 30.32 -16.30 -10.41
CA PHE A 234 29.06 -15.57 -10.64
C PHE A 234 28.26 -16.18 -11.80
N ARG A 235 28.91 -16.48 -12.93
CA ARG A 235 28.27 -17.14 -14.09
C ARG A 235 27.76 -18.54 -13.74
N VAL A 236 28.53 -19.31 -12.99
CA VAL A 236 28.11 -20.66 -12.56
C VAL A 236 26.88 -20.56 -11.66
N GLU A 237 26.92 -19.66 -10.66
CA GLU A 237 25.82 -19.49 -9.71
C GLU A 237 24.54 -18.96 -10.39
N MET A 238 24.65 -18.01 -11.33
CA MET A 238 23.49 -17.54 -12.10
C MET A 238 22.76 -18.67 -12.80
N ASN A 239 23.48 -19.69 -13.29
CA ASN A 239 22.92 -20.80 -14.06
C ASN A 239 22.69 -22.06 -13.21
N SER A 240 22.87 -22.00 -11.88
CA SER A 240 22.71 -23.14 -11.02
C SER A 240 21.25 -23.47 -10.71
N ASP A 241 20.98 -24.77 -10.48
CA ASP A 241 19.67 -25.23 -10.02
C ASP A 241 19.32 -24.67 -8.63
N ASP A 242 20.33 -24.41 -7.78
CA ASP A 242 20.13 -23.79 -6.47
C ASP A 242 19.57 -22.37 -6.60
N THR A 243 20.10 -21.59 -7.54
CA THR A 243 19.56 -20.25 -7.84
C THR A 243 18.15 -20.31 -8.39
N SER A 244 17.86 -21.21 -9.32
CA SER A 244 16.49 -21.41 -9.85
C SER A 244 15.54 -21.83 -8.72
N GLY A 245 15.96 -22.82 -7.92
CA GLY A 245 15.16 -23.32 -6.80
C GLY A 245 14.89 -22.24 -5.75
N ARG A 246 15.83 -21.31 -5.54
CA ARG A 246 15.64 -20.18 -4.65
C ARG A 246 14.54 -19.24 -5.16
N ILE A 247 14.60 -18.84 -6.42
CA ILE A 247 13.61 -17.95 -7.04
C ILE A 247 12.23 -18.61 -7.01
N GLU A 248 12.14 -19.87 -7.41
CA GLU A 248 10.87 -20.62 -7.40
C GLU A 248 10.30 -20.80 -5.98
N LYS A 249 11.15 -20.97 -4.96
CA LYS A 249 10.71 -21.01 -3.56
C LYS A 249 10.03 -19.69 -3.14
N ASP A 250 10.62 -18.55 -3.50
CA ASP A 250 10.07 -17.24 -3.19
C ASP A 250 8.76 -16.97 -3.96
N LYS A 251 8.69 -17.35 -5.25
CA LYS A 251 7.46 -17.28 -6.07
C LYS A 251 6.35 -18.13 -5.47
N LYS A 252 6.64 -19.37 -5.11
CA LYS A 252 5.66 -20.27 -4.50
C LYS A 252 5.12 -19.73 -3.18
N GLN A 253 5.96 -19.09 -2.38
CA GLN A 253 5.50 -18.44 -1.15
C GLN A 253 4.60 -17.25 -1.46
N ALA A 254 4.94 -16.43 -2.45
CA ALA A 254 4.13 -15.32 -2.93
C ALA A 254 2.73 -15.78 -3.40
N ASP A 255 2.68 -16.84 -4.20
CA ASP A 255 1.42 -17.45 -4.65
C ASP A 255 0.58 -17.94 -3.46
N GLY A 256 1.24 -18.52 -2.46
CA GLY A 256 0.59 -19.00 -1.22
C GLY A 256 -0.03 -17.91 -0.36
N VAL A 257 0.44 -16.67 -0.47
CA VAL A 257 -0.16 -15.49 0.19
C VAL A 257 -1.08 -14.69 -0.73
N GLY A 258 -1.23 -15.10 -1.98
CA GLY A 258 -2.13 -14.47 -2.95
C GLY A 258 -1.59 -13.20 -3.58
N LEU A 259 -0.26 -13.08 -3.75
CA LEU A 259 0.39 -11.94 -4.35
C LEU A 259 -0.13 -11.68 -5.76
N GLN A 260 -0.44 -10.42 -6.09
CA GLN A 260 -1.00 -10.01 -7.38
C GLN A 260 -0.01 -9.23 -8.27
N GLY A 261 1.13 -8.81 -7.72
CA GLY A 261 2.12 -8.02 -8.46
C GLY A 261 3.27 -7.55 -7.58
N THR A 262 4.12 -6.70 -8.14
CA THR A 262 5.30 -6.17 -7.45
C THR A 262 5.31 -4.64 -7.47
N PRO A 263 5.83 -3.97 -6.42
CA PRO A 263 6.23 -4.57 -5.15
C PRO A 263 5.02 -4.99 -4.30
N THR A 264 5.11 -6.13 -3.61
CA THR A 264 4.20 -6.48 -2.52
C THR A 264 4.96 -6.51 -1.20
N VAL A 265 4.43 -5.84 -0.20
CA VAL A 265 5.13 -5.56 1.05
C VAL A 265 4.32 -6.05 2.24
N PHE A 266 4.99 -6.74 3.15
CA PHE A 266 4.46 -7.12 4.45
C PHE A 266 5.31 -6.51 5.56
N ILE A 267 4.67 -5.96 6.58
CA ILE A 267 5.33 -5.53 7.82
C ILE A 267 4.81 -6.42 8.95
N ASN A 268 5.71 -7.13 9.60
CA ASN A 268 5.39 -8.12 10.65
C ASN A 268 4.26 -9.08 10.24
N GLY A 269 4.32 -9.56 9.00
CA GLY A 269 3.35 -10.50 8.44
C GLY A 269 2.02 -9.89 8.01
N ARG A 270 1.84 -8.57 8.09
CA ARG A 270 0.66 -7.85 7.58
C ARG A 270 0.97 -7.21 6.26
N GLU A 271 0.15 -7.49 5.26
CA GLU A 271 0.26 -6.84 3.95
C GLU A 271 -0.07 -5.35 4.07
N VAL A 272 0.78 -4.53 3.45
CA VAL A 272 0.56 -3.09 3.31
C VAL A 272 0.10 -2.81 1.89
N GLU A 273 -1.14 -2.36 1.74
CA GLU A 273 -1.70 -1.98 0.44
C GLU A 273 -1.08 -0.65 -0.03
N LEU A 274 0.09 -0.71 -0.66
CA LEU A 274 0.87 0.47 -1.07
C LEU A 274 0.06 1.47 -1.90
N GLY A 275 -0.84 1.00 -2.76
CA GLY A 275 -1.70 1.85 -3.58
C GLY A 275 -2.74 2.66 -2.80
N LYS A 276 -2.97 2.35 -1.53
CA LYS A 276 -3.87 3.09 -0.63
C LYS A 276 -3.14 4.13 0.23
N LEU A 277 -1.81 4.15 0.21
CA LEU A 277 -1.02 5.13 0.97
C LEU A 277 -1.05 6.50 0.27
N THR A 278 -1.04 7.57 1.05
CA THR A 278 -1.05 8.94 0.56
C THR A 278 0.33 9.58 0.61
N ASP A 279 1.11 9.22 1.61
CA ASP A 279 2.52 9.52 1.78
C ASP A 279 3.26 8.21 2.01
N LEU A 280 3.85 7.67 0.95
CA LEU A 280 4.45 6.35 0.98
C LEU A 280 5.46 6.17 2.12
N TYR A 281 6.38 7.12 2.30
CA TYR A 281 7.38 7.04 3.36
C TYR A 281 6.76 7.29 4.75
N GLY A 282 5.98 8.37 4.89
CA GLY A 282 5.39 8.75 6.18
C GLY A 282 4.41 7.71 6.71
N ASP A 283 3.55 7.16 5.85
CA ASP A 283 2.58 6.13 6.24
C ASP A 283 3.28 4.83 6.69
N LEU A 284 4.37 4.44 6.01
CA LEU A 284 5.17 3.27 6.41
C LEU A 284 5.96 3.54 7.70
N GLU A 285 6.52 4.73 7.88
CA GLU A 285 7.17 5.14 9.13
C GLU A 285 6.19 5.06 10.31
N GLU A 286 4.97 5.54 10.14
CA GLU A 286 3.92 5.46 11.15
C GLU A 286 3.48 4.00 11.42
N TRP A 287 3.44 3.17 10.39
CA TRP A 287 3.18 1.74 10.55
C TRP A 287 4.22 1.07 11.43
N ILE A 288 5.50 1.33 11.17
CA ILE A 288 6.62 0.81 11.95
C ILE A 288 6.59 1.31 13.39
N LYS A 289 6.36 2.62 13.59
CA LYS A 289 6.25 3.21 14.94
C LYS A 289 5.15 2.54 15.75
N LEU A 290 4.01 2.29 15.13
CA LEU A 290 2.90 1.60 15.78
C LEU A 290 3.26 0.16 16.16
N ASP A 291 3.95 -0.59 15.30
CA ASP A 291 4.38 -1.95 15.62
C ASP A 291 5.38 -1.97 16.79
N LEU A 292 6.31 -1.01 16.82
CA LEU A 292 7.23 -0.83 17.96
C LEU A 292 6.49 -0.49 19.24
N GLU A 293 5.52 0.42 19.19
CA GLU A 293 4.69 0.79 20.34
C GLU A 293 3.91 -0.41 20.90
N LEU A 294 3.28 -1.19 20.02
CA LEU A 294 2.55 -2.39 20.41
C LEU A 294 3.45 -3.45 21.04
N ALA A 295 4.71 -3.54 20.59
CA ALA A 295 5.74 -4.37 21.21
C ALA A 295 6.30 -3.79 22.53
N GLY A 296 5.92 -2.56 22.91
CA GLY A 296 6.45 -1.87 24.08
C GLY A 296 7.86 -1.31 23.88
N ILE A 297 8.27 -1.12 22.64
CA ILE A 297 9.59 -0.63 22.24
C ILE A 297 9.48 0.84 21.83
N LYS A 298 10.29 1.69 22.44
CA LYS A 298 10.36 3.10 22.03
C LYS A 298 11.05 3.22 20.69
N PRO A 299 10.44 3.91 19.70
CA PRO A 299 11.10 4.17 18.42
C PRO A 299 12.44 4.90 18.60
N ALA A 300 13.46 4.47 17.87
CA ALA A 300 14.74 5.14 17.85
C ALA A 300 14.57 6.62 17.45
N PRO A 301 15.35 7.54 18.05
CA PRO A 301 15.34 8.94 17.62
C PRO A 301 15.72 9.00 16.14
N ALA A 302 15.11 9.94 15.38
CA ALA A 302 15.51 10.14 14.00
C ALA A 302 17.02 10.43 13.96
N PRO A 303 17.79 9.79 13.05
CA PRO A 303 19.16 10.21 12.82
C PRO A 303 19.15 11.72 12.53
N ALA A 304 20.12 12.45 13.11
CA ALA A 304 20.25 13.87 12.85
C ALA A 304 20.30 14.05 11.33
N LYS A 305 19.44 14.92 10.77
CA LYS A 305 19.51 15.24 9.35
C LYS A 305 20.97 15.66 9.08
N PRO A 306 21.68 15.06 8.09
CA PRO A 306 22.96 15.58 7.68
C PRO A 306 22.73 17.06 7.37
N GLY A 307 23.52 17.93 8.03
CA GLY A 307 23.35 19.39 7.95
C GLY A 307 23.17 19.79 6.49
N GLY A 308 22.04 20.45 6.18
CA GLY A 308 21.59 20.68 4.84
C GLY A 308 22.64 21.34 3.97
N SER A 309 23.28 20.58 3.11
CA SER A 309 23.73 21.11 1.83
C SER A 309 22.44 21.32 1.03
N ALA A 310 21.98 22.57 1.00
CA ALA A 310 20.99 22.99 0.04
C ALA A 310 21.48 22.57 -1.35
N ILE A 311 20.84 21.57 -1.94
CA ILE A 311 20.99 21.32 -3.37
C ILE A 311 20.49 22.61 -4.02
N PRO A 312 21.34 23.38 -4.76
CA PRO A 312 20.84 24.52 -5.48
C PRO A 312 19.85 23.98 -6.49
N VAL A 313 18.59 24.34 -6.33
CA VAL A 313 17.56 24.18 -7.35
C VAL A 313 18.07 24.99 -8.53
N ALA A 314 18.58 24.28 -9.56
CA ALA A 314 18.94 24.89 -10.82
C ALA A 314 17.69 25.60 -11.35
N GLY A 315 17.75 26.93 -11.37
CA GLY A 315 16.65 27.79 -11.78
C GLY A 315 16.13 27.35 -13.14
N SER A 316 14.83 27.18 -13.21
CA SER A 316 14.05 27.11 -14.44
C SER A 316 14.41 28.30 -15.31
N ALA A 317 15.33 28.10 -16.26
CA ALA A 317 15.54 29.04 -17.34
C ALA A 317 14.39 28.87 -18.33
N ALA A 318 13.51 29.84 -18.38
CA ALA A 318 12.51 29.96 -19.43
C ALA A 318 13.20 29.94 -20.81
N PRO A 319 12.67 29.26 -21.83
CA PRO A 319 13.22 29.32 -23.16
C PRO A 319 12.94 30.68 -23.77
N ALA A 320 14.02 31.39 -24.18
CA ALA A 320 13.95 32.61 -24.93
C ALA A 320 13.26 32.33 -26.27
N ALA A 321 12.26 33.13 -26.59
CA ALA A 321 11.60 33.18 -27.87
C ALA A 321 12.55 33.70 -28.95
N GLY A 322 12.53 33.08 -30.13
CA GLY A 322 12.93 33.72 -31.36
C GLY A 322 14.04 33.03 -32.14
N SER A 323 13.66 32.18 -33.12
CA SER A 323 14.25 32.24 -34.48
C SER A 323 13.36 31.43 -35.41
N ALA A 324 12.78 32.10 -36.35
CA ALA A 324 11.99 31.56 -37.44
C ALA A 324 12.87 30.71 -38.38
N VAL A 325 12.38 29.50 -38.72
CA VAL A 325 12.95 28.66 -39.79
C VAL A 325 12.00 28.70 -40.99
N PRO A 326 12.49 28.91 -42.23
CA PRO A 326 11.63 29.04 -43.41
C PRO A 326 11.12 27.63 -43.86
N ALA A 327 9.87 27.63 -44.33
CA ALA A 327 9.22 26.51 -44.93
C ALA A 327 9.90 26.08 -46.25
N ALA A 328 10.34 24.83 -46.35
CA ALA A 328 10.66 24.21 -47.62
C ALA A 328 9.65 23.07 -47.80
N GLY A 329 8.79 23.25 -48.80
CA GLY A 329 7.88 22.23 -49.25
C GLY A 329 8.62 21.11 -50.01
N SER A 330 8.22 19.86 -49.78
CA SER A 330 8.49 18.76 -50.67
C SER A 330 7.36 17.76 -50.64
N ALA A 331 6.80 17.54 -51.80
CA ALA A 331 5.69 16.67 -52.09
C ALA A 331 6.04 15.20 -51.89
N ILE A 332 5.08 14.45 -51.35
CA ILE A 332 5.12 12.97 -51.25
C ILE A 332 4.41 12.41 -52.50
N PRO A 333 4.98 11.49 -53.26
CA PRO A 333 4.24 10.75 -54.28
C PRO A 333 3.57 9.51 -53.66
N ALA A 334 2.30 9.32 -54.00
CA ALA A 334 1.52 8.15 -53.62
C ALA A 334 2.03 6.92 -54.40
N ALA A 335 2.31 5.85 -53.70
CA ALA A 335 2.55 4.51 -54.28
C ALA A 335 1.35 3.61 -53.99
N SER A 336 0.75 3.15 -55.06
CA SER A 336 -0.34 2.21 -55.20
C SER A 336 0.05 0.80 -54.69
N SER A 337 -0.76 0.24 -53.83
CA SER A 337 -0.66 -1.15 -53.38
C SER A 337 -1.57 -2.06 -54.22
N ALA A 338 -1.00 -3.05 -54.82
CA ALA A 338 -1.74 -4.21 -55.36
C ALA A 338 -1.45 -5.44 -54.48
N VAL A 339 -2.50 -6.02 -53.92
CA VAL A 339 -2.49 -7.31 -53.22
C VAL A 339 -2.84 -8.41 -54.21
N PRO A 340 -2.14 -9.54 -54.29
CA PRO A 340 -2.65 -10.73 -54.92
C PRO A 340 -3.23 -11.70 -53.87
N ALA A 341 -4.48 -12.08 -54.10
CA ALA A 341 -5.15 -13.19 -53.44
C ALA A 341 -4.67 -14.53 -54.01
N THR A 342 -4.34 -15.48 -53.15
CA THR A 342 -4.28 -16.90 -53.51
C THR A 342 -5.08 -17.71 -52.49
N GLY A 343 -6.08 -18.39 -53.01
CA GLY A 343 -6.97 -19.26 -52.30
C GLY A 343 -6.42 -20.69 -52.05
N PRO A 344 -7.21 -21.62 -51.49
CA PRO A 344 -6.73 -22.77 -50.74
C PRO A 344 -6.47 -24.01 -51.58
N ALA A 345 -5.42 -24.78 -51.25
CA ALA A 345 -5.24 -26.13 -51.75
C ALA A 345 -5.55 -27.17 -50.68
N LYS A 346 -6.48 -28.05 -51.01
CA LYS A 346 -6.78 -29.31 -50.32
C LYS A 346 -5.65 -30.32 -50.54
N LYS A 347 -5.20 -30.97 -49.49
CA LYS A 347 -5.21 -32.45 -49.32
C LYS A 347 -4.89 -32.80 -47.88
#